data_78807805ca0468fe7c82534ab251ef07
#
_entry.id   78807805ca0468fe7c82534ab251ef07
#
_cell.length_a   1.000
_cell.length_b   1.000
_cell.length_c   1.000
_cell.angle_alpha   90.00
_cell.angle_beta   90.00
_cell.angle_gamma   90.00
#
_symmetry.space_group_name_H-M   'P 1'
#
loop_
_entity.id
_entity.type
_entity.pdbx_description
1 polymer ?
#
loop_
_entity_poly.entity_id
_entity_poly.type
_entity_poly.pdbx_seq_one_letter_code
_entity_poly.pdbx_strand_id
1 'polypeptide(L)'
;VDAAKSQDDSEGDSSAYLFVGRLSPEKGCDLFCEAVCRAGVNAIVIGDGTELKRLSDSYPDIRFMGSLPHDEVLSVMRQSRAIVMPSVCRETFGLVAYEAMIAAGLPCIVSDVGDAASFVMSKGLGEIFSAGSVESLSDAMVNMLDSDVYSRYREAVEKADFSCLEKTAYVERLIGIYDQLMVEL
;
A
#
# COMPACT_ATOMS: atom_id res chain seq x y z
N VAL A 1 -31.11 -5.18 -32.02
CA VAL A 1 -30.13 -4.08 -32.07
C VAL A 1 -29.86 -3.74 -30.62
N ASP A 2 -28.94 -4.52 -30.01
CA ASP A 2 -28.56 -4.33 -28.63
C ASP A 2 -27.31 -3.42 -28.59
N ALA A 3 -27.50 -2.25 -28.00
CA ALA A 3 -26.42 -1.35 -27.70
C ALA A 3 -25.63 -1.90 -26.50
N ALA A 4 -24.48 -2.48 -26.78
CA ALA A 4 -23.50 -2.78 -25.75
C ALA A 4 -23.12 -1.48 -25.05
N LYS A 5 -23.44 -1.37 -23.76
CA LYS A 5 -22.87 -0.36 -22.86
C LYS A 5 -21.39 -0.67 -22.70
N SER A 6 -20.54 0.12 -23.33
CA SER A 6 -19.14 0.23 -22.95
C SER A 6 -19.09 0.83 -21.54
N GLN A 7 -18.88 0.01 -20.54
CA GLN A 7 -18.43 0.49 -19.23
C GLN A 7 -17.04 1.09 -19.43
N ASP A 8 -16.94 2.38 -19.09
CA ASP A 8 -15.68 3.09 -18.99
C ASP A 8 -14.98 2.56 -17.73
N ASP A 9 -14.05 1.61 -17.89
CA ASP A 9 -13.35 0.90 -16.81
C ASP A 9 -12.24 1.73 -16.14
N SER A 10 -12.22 3.05 -16.37
CA SER A 10 -11.14 3.93 -15.90
C SER A 10 -11.45 4.68 -14.60
N GLU A 11 -12.63 4.55 -14.01
CA GLU A 11 -12.92 5.16 -12.71
C GLU A 11 -12.45 4.26 -11.56
N GLY A 12 -11.41 4.68 -10.85
CA GLY A 12 -11.04 4.11 -9.57
C GLY A 12 -12.16 4.32 -8.55
N ASP A 13 -12.36 3.34 -7.69
CA ASP A 13 -13.31 3.43 -6.58
C ASP A 13 -12.62 4.11 -5.39
N SER A 14 -12.97 5.37 -5.09
CA SER A 14 -12.41 6.15 -3.98
C SER A 14 -12.64 5.52 -2.60
N SER A 15 -13.41 4.44 -2.52
CA SER A 15 -13.62 3.64 -1.31
C SER A 15 -12.73 2.39 -1.25
N ALA A 16 -12.09 1.99 -2.37
CA ALA A 16 -11.36 0.73 -2.46
C ALA A 16 -10.00 0.77 -1.76
N TYR A 17 -9.67 -0.32 -1.08
CA TYR A 17 -8.31 -0.58 -0.59
C TYR A 17 -7.46 -1.16 -1.72
N LEU A 18 -6.23 -0.71 -1.83
CA LEU A 18 -5.36 -1.04 -2.96
C LEU A 18 -4.18 -1.91 -2.52
N PHE A 19 -3.99 -3.02 -3.21
CA PHE A 19 -2.76 -3.80 -3.19
C PHE A 19 -2.00 -3.57 -4.50
N VAL A 20 -0.70 -3.28 -4.41
CA VAL A 20 0.18 -3.17 -5.58
C VAL A 20 1.45 -3.98 -5.33
N GLY A 21 1.71 -4.98 -6.17
CA GLY A 21 2.93 -5.77 -6.04
C GLY A 21 2.87 -7.11 -6.74
N ARG A 22 3.95 -7.87 -6.60
CA ARG A 22 3.99 -9.24 -7.11
C ARG A 22 3.02 -10.13 -6.33
N LEU A 23 2.24 -10.93 -7.05
CA LEU A 23 1.29 -11.86 -6.44
C LEU A 23 2.00 -13.18 -6.09
N SER A 24 2.65 -13.16 -4.94
CA SER A 24 3.40 -14.28 -4.38
C SER A 24 3.14 -14.39 -2.86
N PRO A 25 3.29 -15.59 -2.25
CA PRO A 25 2.91 -15.83 -0.86
C PRO A 25 3.54 -14.85 0.14
N GLU A 26 4.82 -14.49 -0.05
CA GLU A 26 5.55 -13.59 0.83
C GLU A 26 5.02 -12.16 0.80
N LYS A 27 4.34 -11.75 -0.29
CA LYS A 27 3.70 -10.42 -0.39
C LYS A 27 2.34 -10.35 0.27
N GLY A 28 1.77 -11.48 0.69
CA GLY A 28 0.56 -11.53 1.49
C GLY A 28 -0.71 -11.13 0.75
N CYS A 29 -0.77 -11.28 -0.59
CA CYS A 29 -1.98 -10.94 -1.34
C CYS A 29 -3.18 -11.82 -0.94
N ASP A 30 -2.94 -13.07 -0.55
CA ASP A 30 -3.96 -13.97 -0.03
C ASP A 30 -4.55 -13.42 1.29
N LEU A 31 -3.66 -13.03 2.22
CA LEU A 31 -4.03 -12.38 3.47
C LEU A 31 -4.85 -11.10 3.23
N PHE A 32 -4.47 -10.31 2.22
CA PHE A 32 -5.22 -9.11 1.82
C PHE A 32 -6.64 -9.47 1.36
N CYS A 33 -6.77 -10.44 0.46
CA CYS A 33 -8.08 -10.85 -0.07
C CYS A 33 -9.00 -11.38 1.05
N GLU A 34 -8.49 -12.21 1.96
CA GLU A 34 -9.26 -12.68 3.11
C GLU A 34 -9.70 -11.53 4.04
N ALA A 35 -8.81 -10.59 4.33
CA ALA A 35 -9.12 -9.44 5.17
C ALA A 35 -10.17 -8.52 4.54
N VAL A 36 -10.10 -8.30 3.24
CA VAL A 36 -11.09 -7.55 2.45
C VAL A 36 -12.47 -8.18 2.57
N CYS A 37 -12.57 -9.50 2.35
CA CYS A 37 -13.84 -10.23 2.49
C CYS A 37 -14.39 -10.14 3.92
N ARG A 38 -13.51 -10.29 4.93
CA ARG A 38 -13.89 -10.19 6.34
C ARG A 38 -14.38 -8.79 6.72
N ALA A 39 -13.69 -7.76 6.23
CA ALA A 39 -14.05 -6.36 6.48
C ALA A 39 -15.29 -5.90 5.68
N GLY A 40 -15.67 -6.61 4.62
CA GLY A 40 -16.77 -6.22 3.73
C GLY A 40 -16.50 -4.93 2.97
N VAL A 41 -15.26 -4.70 2.53
CA VAL A 41 -14.82 -3.49 1.85
C VAL A 41 -14.46 -3.77 0.39
N ASN A 42 -14.48 -2.73 -0.45
CA ASN A 42 -14.02 -2.82 -1.84
C ASN A 42 -12.50 -2.88 -1.91
N ALA A 43 -11.98 -3.60 -2.91
CA ALA A 43 -10.55 -3.72 -3.11
C ALA A 43 -10.14 -3.84 -4.58
N ILE A 44 -8.94 -3.34 -4.86
CA ILE A 44 -8.26 -3.44 -6.15
C ILE A 44 -6.89 -4.09 -5.93
N VAL A 45 -6.55 -5.02 -6.81
CA VAL A 45 -5.24 -5.70 -6.84
C VAL A 45 -4.56 -5.41 -8.16
N ILE A 46 -3.38 -4.79 -8.10
CA ILE A 46 -2.52 -4.51 -9.25
C ILE A 46 -1.23 -5.32 -9.13
N GLY A 47 -0.91 -6.06 -10.16
CA GLY A 47 0.31 -6.86 -10.27
C GLY A 47 0.08 -8.20 -10.91
N ASP A 48 1.16 -8.96 -11.03
CA ASP A 48 1.18 -10.29 -11.60
C ASP A 48 2.01 -11.24 -10.72
N GLY A 49 1.83 -12.52 -10.90
CA GLY A 49 2.57 -13.55 -10.16
C GLY A 49 1.88 -14.89 -10.15
N THR A 50 2.52 -15.84 -9.48
CA THR A 50 2.08 -17.23 -9.44
C THR A 50 0.69 -17.44 -8.84
N GLU A 51 0.27 -16.50 -7.98
CA GLU A 51 -1.00 -16.57 -7.27
C GLU A 51 -2.18 -15.91 -8.01
N LEU A 52 -1.92 -15.15 -9.10
CA LEU A 52 -2.96 -14.34 -9.77
C LEU A 52 -4.19 -15.15 -10.11
N LYS A 53 -4.01 -16.27 -10.84
CA LYS A 53 -5.14 -17.07 -11.28
C LYS A 53 -5.93 -17.67 -10.11
N ARG A 54 -5.24 -18.20 -9.13
CA ARG A 54 -5.88 -18.80 -7.93
C ARG A 54 -6.69 -17.76 -7.17
N LEU A 55 -6.10 -16.59 -6.94
CA LEU A 55 -6.74 -15.52 -6.17
C LEU A 55 -7.93 -14.92 -6.91
N SER A 56 -7.80 -14.63 -8.21
CA SER A 56 -8.92 -14.08 -8.99
C SER A 56 -10.09 -15.08 -9.11
N ASP A 57 -9.81 -16.37 -9.21
CA ASP A 57 -10.86 -17.42 -9.22
C ASP A 57 -11.54 -17.56 -7.82
N SER A 58 -10.79 -17.34 -6.73
CA SER A 58 -11.29 -17.50 -5.35
C SER A 58 -12.01 -16.26 -4.80
N TYR A 59 -11.69 -15.08 -5.31
CA TYR A 59 -12.21 -13.79 -4.82
C TYR A 59 -12.80 -12.96 -5.99
N PRO A 60 -13.94 -13.39 -6.59
CA PRO A 60 -14.49 -12.76 -7.80
C PRO A 60 -14.98 -11.33 -7.58
N ASP A 61 -15.26 -10.93 -6.35
CA ASP A 61 -15.70 -9.57 -5.98
C ASP A 61 -14.53 -8.58 -5.85
N ILE A 62 -13.27 -9.05 -5.87
CA ILE A 62 -12.08 -8.22 -5.85
C ILE A 62 -11.65 -7.92 -7.29
N ARG A 63 -11.37 -6.66 -7.59
CA ARG A 63 -10.94 -6.25 -8.92
C ARG A 63 -9.45 -6.51 -9.12
N PHE A 64 -9.10 -7.55 -9.89
CA PHE A 64 -7.72 -7.84 -10.31
C PHE A 64 -7.44 -7.19 -11.66
N MET A 65 -6.47 -6.27 -11.71
CA MET A 65 -6.15 -5.49 -12.92
C MET A 65 -4.90 -6.00 -13.67
N GLY A 66 -4.22 -7.04 -13.13
CA GLY A 66 -2.94 -7.48 -13.70
C GLY A 66 -1.84 -6.45 -13.54
N SER A 67 -0.77 -6.57 -14.33
CA SER A 67 0.30 -5.57 -14.36
C SER A 67 -0.11 -4.35 -15.18
N LEU A 68 0.08 -3.17 -14.61
CA LEU A 68 -0.21 -1.88 -15.26
C LEU A 68 1.07 -1.07 -15.45
N PRO A 69 1.13 -0.17 -16.44
CA PRO A 69 2.13 0.88 -16.53
C PRO A 69 2.14 1.76 -15.27
N HIS A 70 3.31 2.29 -14.92
CA HIS A 70 3.50 3.05 -13.68
C HIS A 70 2.52 4.24 -13.53
N ASP A 71 2.29 4.99 -14.62
CA ASP A 71 1.38 6.14 -14.60
C ASP A 71 -0.08 5.73 -14.32
N GLU A 72 -0.50 4.56 -14.81
CA GLU A 72 -1.82 4.01 -14.53
C GLU A 72 -1.93 3.55 -13.07
N VAL A 73 -0.87 2.93 -12.52
CA VAL A 73 -0.81 2.60 -11.09
C VAL A 73 -0.99 3.84 -10.23
N LEU A 74 -0.28 4.93 -10.54
CA LEU A 74 -0.42 6.20 -9.82
C LEU A 74 -1.83 6.80 -9.98
N SER A 75 -2.47 6.63 -11.14
CA SER A 75 -3.85 7.07 -11.35
C SER A 75 -4.81 6.30 -10.43
N VAL A 76 -4.69 4.97 -10.35
CA VAL A 76 -5.51 4.16 -9.45
C VAL A 76 -5.22 4.49 -7.98
N MET A 77 -3.95 4.69 -7.61
CA MET A 77 -3.58 5.12 -6.26
C MET A 77 -4.33 6.39 -5.84
N ARG A 78 -4.36 7.44 -6.69
CA ARG A 78 -5.03 8.70 -6.38
C ARG A 78 -6.54 8.57 -6.16
N GLN A 79 -7.14 7.52 -6.69
CA GLN A 79 -8.58 7.25 -6.61
C GLN A 79 -8.92 6.19 -5.55
N SER A 80 -7.93 5.65 -4.88
CA SER A 80 -8.11 4.63 -3.84
C SER A 80 -8.22 5.25 -2.45
N ARG A 81 -8.70 4.46 -1.47
CA ARG A 81 -8.79 4.87 -0.08
C ARG A 81 -7.45 4.82 0.64
N ALA A 82 -6.78 3.69 0.56
CA ALA A 82 -5.48 3.47 1.19
C ALA A 82 -4.70 2.40 0.44
N ILE A 83 -3.37 2.48 0.51
CA ILE A 83 -2.49 1.39 0.08
C ILE A 83 -2.31 0.38 1.21
N VAL A 84 -2.37 -0.91 0.88
CA VAL A 84 -2.17 -1.98 1.84
C VAL A 84 -0.92 -2.78 1.46
N MET A 85 0.00 -2.93 2.41
CA MET A 85 1.21 -3.74 2.27
C MET A 85 1.18 -4.90 3.26
N PRO A 86 0.59 -6.04 2.89
CA PRO A 86 0.36 -7.17 3.79
C PRO A 86 1.53 -8.17 3.79
N SER A 87 2.74 -7.72 3.45
CA SER A 87 3.91 -8.60 3.38
C SER A 87 4.13 -9.35 4.70
N VAL A 88 4.32 -10.67 4.61
CA VAL A 88 4.58 -11.54 5.77
C VAL A 88 6.08 -11.72 6.02
N CYS A 89 6.92 -11.25 5.12
CA CYS A 89 8.37 -11.22 5.27
C CYS A 89 8.87 -9.78 5.47
N ARG A 90 10.05 -9.65 6.05
CA ARG A 90 10.69 -8.35 6.23
C ARG A 90 11.03 -7.74 4.87
N GLU A 91 10.39 -6.64 4.56
CA GLU A 91 10.76 -5.82 3.41
C GLU A 91 11.82 -4.80 3.81
N THR A 92 12.82 -4.63 2.93
CA THR A 92 13.92 -3.71 3.18
C THR A 92 13.52 -2.25 3.09
N PHE A 93 12.52 -1.91 2.30
CA PHE A 93 12.13 -0.50 2.11
C PHE A 93 10.62 -0.28 1.94
N GLY A 94 9.91 -1.14 1.19
CA GLY A 94 8.47 -0.96 0.97
C GLY A 94 8.14 0.21 0.03
N LEU A 95 8.84 0.32 -1.11
CA LEU A 95 8.73 1.44 -2.07
C LEU A 95 7.30 1.83 -2.41
N VAL A 96 6.41 0.85 -2.56
CA VAL A 96 5.01 1.08 -2.93
C VAL A 96 4.26 1.94 -1.90
N ALA A 97 4.54 1.78 -0.59
CA ALA A 97 3.93 2.63 0.43
C ALA A 97 4.40 4.08 0.30
N TYR A 98 5.70 4.28 0.07
CA TYR A 98 6.25 5.63 -0.12
C TYR A 98 5.72 6.29 -1.40
N GLU A 99 5.64 5.55 -2.50
CA GLU A 99 5.04 6.03 -3.75
C GLU A 99 3.58 6.46 -3.54
N ALA A 100 2.78 5.67 -2.84
CA ALA A 100 1.40 5.98 -2.53
C ALA A 100 1.28 7.24 -1.67
N MET A 101 2.09 7.38 -0.63
CA MET A 101 2.10 8.58 0.23
C MET A 101 2.54 9.82 -0.52
N ILE A 102 3.67 9.76 -1.25
CA ILE A 102 4.28 10.93 -1.89
C ILE A 102 3.52 11.36 -3.15
N ALA A 103 3.18 10.41 -4.03
CA ALA A 103 2.62 10.72 -5.35
C ALA A 103 1.09 10.79 -5.37
N ALA A 104 0.42 10.16 -4.41
CA ALA A 104 -1.03 10.09 -4.35
C ALA A 104 -1.63 10.64 -3.03
N GLY A 105 -0.80 10.99 -2.04
CA GLY A 105 -1.27 11.45 -0.74
C GLY A 105 -2.07 10.38 0.01
N LEU A 106 -1.85 9.09 -0.27
CA LEU A 106 -2.60 7.99 0.32
C LEU A 106 -2.06 7.60 1.70
N PRO A 107 -2.91 7.40 2.71
CA PRO A 107 -2.50 6.71 3.92
C PRO A 107 -2.22 5.23 3.64
N CYS A 108 -1.48 4.61 4.57
CA CYS A 108 -1.03 3.23 4.42
C CYS A 108 -1.62 2.32 5.50
N ILE A 109 -1.82 1.04 5.15
CA ILE A 109 -1.95 -0.05 6.12
C ILE A 109 -0.78 -0.99 5.87
N VAL A 110 0.12 -1.13 6.83
CA VAL A 110 1.34 -1.92 6.66
C VAL A 110 1.49 -2.95 7.78
N SER A 111 2.08 -4.09 7.47
CA SER A 111 2.40 -5.09 8.50
C SER A 111 3.51 -4.58 9.42
N ASP A 112 3.55 -5.07 10.66
CA ASP A 112 4.53 -4.71 11.70
C ASP A 112 5.95 -5.22 11.41
N VAL A 113 6.18 -5.86 10.25
CA VAL A 113 7.48 -6.36 9.80
C VAL A 113 8.07 -5.47 8.71
N GLY A 114 9.24 -4.92 8.97
CA GLY A 114 9.98 -4.09 8.00
C GLY A 114 10.06 -2.60 8.35
N ASP A 115 10.81 -1.88 7.55
CA ASP A 115 11.18 -0.48 7.86
C ASP A 115 10.01 0.48 7.61
N ALA A 116 9.09 0.16 6.68
CA ALA A 116 7.90 0.97 6.40
C ALA A 116 7.00 1.12 7.64
N ALA A 117 6.85 0.07 8.46
CA ALA A 117 6.04 0.12 9.66
C ALA A 117 6.53 1.19 10.65
N SER A 118 7.84 1.21 10.90
CA SER A 118 8.46 2.19 11.81
C SER A 118 8.26 3.63 11.31
N PHE A 119 8.37 3.85 10.01
CA PHE A 119 8.15 5.17 9.40
C PHE A 119 6.69 5.60 9.50
N VAL A 120 5.75 4.75 9.08
CA VAL A 120 4.30 5.00 9.13
C VAL A 120 3.86 5.29 10.56
N MET A 121 4.30 4.48 11.53
CA MET A 121 3.97 4.64 12.94
C MET A 121 4.52 5.95 13.52
N SER A 122 5.79 6.27 13.26
CA SER A 122 6.45 7.46 13.83
C SER A 122 5.85 8.79 13.38
N LYS A 123 5.24 8.81 12.20
CA LYS A 123 4.63 9.99 11.60
C LYS A 123 3.10 9.96 11.60
N GLY A 124 2.47 8.88 12.04
CA GLY A 124 1.01 8.71 12.05
C GLY A 124 0.39 8.72 10.65
N LEU A 125 1.02 8.03 9.68
CA LEU A 125 0.63 8.07 8.26
C LEU A 125 -0.35 6.95 7.88
N GLY A 126 -0.86 6.18 8.85
CA GLY A 126 -1.77 5.08 8.61
C GLY A 126 -1.79 4.07 9.75
N GLU A 127 -2.28 2.88 9.45
CA GLU A 127 -2.46 1.78 10.40
C GLU A 127 -1.32 0.76 10.31
N ILE A 128 -1.03 0.15 11.45
CA ILE A 128 -0.10 -1.00 11.54
C ILE A 128 -0.92 -2.21 11.97
N PHE A 129 -0.68 -3.35 11.33
CA PHE A 129 -1.32 -4.61 11.72
C PHE A 129 -0.29 -5.72 11.94
N SER A 130 -0.64 -6.75 12.71
CA SER A 130 0.23 -7.89 12.98
C SER A 130 0.40 -8.77 11.75
N ALA A 131 1.63 -8.94 11.28
CA ALA A 131 1.95 -9.73 10.10
C ALA A 131 1.35 -11.14 10.15
N GLY A 132 0.70 -11.57 9.08
CA GLY A 132 0.03 -12.86 8.97
C GLY A 132 -1.34 -12.92 9.65
N SER A 133 -1.81 -11.87 10.30
CA SER A 133 -3.14 -11.84 10.96
C SER A 133 -4.19 -11.20 10.05
N VAL A 134 -5.09 -12.02 9.51
CA VAL A 134 -6.28 -11.58 8.75
C VAL A 134 -7.16 -10.68 9.61
N GLU A 135 -7.37 -11.04 10.87
CA GLU A 135 -8.20 -10.29 11.81
C GLU A 135 -7.64 -8.89 12.04
N SER A 136 -6.35 -8.77 12.37
CA SER A 136 -5.69 -7.50 12.61
C SER A 136 -5.71 -6.60 11.36
N LEU A 137 -5.52 -7.16 10.16
CA LEU A 137 -5.61 -6.40 8.91
C LEU A 137 -7.05 -5.94 8.62
N SER A 138 -8.03 -6.81 8.84
CA SER A 138 -9.44 -6.48 8.68
C SER A 138 -9.85 -5.35 9.64
N ASP A 139 -9.44 -5.42 10.91
CA ASP A 139 -9.73 -4.39 11.91
C ASP A 139 -9.11 -3.04 11.52
N ALA A 140 -7.88 -3.03 11.00
CA ALA A 140 -7.23 -1.83 10.49
C ALA A 140 -7.99 -1.22 9.29
N MET A 141 -8.52 -2.05 8.38
CA MET A 141 -9.37 -1.59 7.27
C MET A 141 -10.68 -0.98 7.79
N VAL A 142 -11.35 -1.65 8.73
CA VAL A 142 -12.60 -1.17 9.34
C VAL A 142 -12.36 0.15 10.09
N ASN A 143 -11.27 0.26 10.84
CA ASN A 143 -10.92 1.51 11.54
C ASN A 143 -10.75 2.69 10.57
N MET A 144 -10.18 2.47 9.40
CA MET A 144 -10.07 3.50 8.37
C MET A 144 -11.40 3.85 7.69
N LEU A 145 -12.51 3.15 7.94
CA LEU A 145 -13.83 3.57 7.45
C LEU A 145 -14.39 4.76 8.22
N ASP A 146 -13.95 4.96 9.45
CA ASP A 146 -14.28 6.14 10.24
C ASP A 146 -13.71 7.40 9.58
N SER A 147 -14.56 8.39 9.33
CA SER A 147 -14.20 9.60 8.59
C SER A 147 -13.17 10.46 9.31
N ASP A 148 -13.23 10.51 10.66
CA ASP A 148 -12.32 11.33 11.45
C ASP A 148 -10.94 10.68 11.52
N VAL A 149 -10.89 9.35 11.65
CA VAL A 149 -9.66 8.56 11.59
C VAL A 149 -9.00 8.71 10.22
N TYR A 150 -9.77 8.53 9.16
CA TYR A 150 -9.27 8.65 7.79
C TYR A 150 -8.74 10.06 7.48
N SER A 151 -9.50 11.11 7.83
CA SER A 151 -9.11 12.51 7.62
C SER A 151 -7.81 12.84 8.33
N ARG A 152 -7.65 12.36 9.57
CA ARG A 152 -6.40 12.54 10.33
C ARG A 152 -5.19 11.94 9.62
N TYR A 153 -5.32 10.73 9.06
CA TYR A 153 -4.22 10.10 8.32
C TYR A 153 -3.93 10.83 7.00
N ARG A 154 -4.97 11.24 6.27
CA ARG A 154 -4.81 12.04 5.04
C ARG A 154 -4.06 13.34 5.32
N GLU A 155 -4.47 14.09 6.32
CA GLU A 155 -3.80 15.34 6.71
C GLU A 155 -2.35 15.11 7.17
N ALA A 156 -2.09 13.99 7.88
CA ALA A 156 -0.73 13.65 8.30
C ALA A 156 0.16 13.36 7.09
N VAL A 157 -0.34 12.61 6.09
CA VAL A 157 0.39 12.33 4.85
C VAL A 157 0.66 13.62 4.07
N GLU A 158 -0.31 14.52 3.94
CA GLU A 158 -0.15 15.80 3.23
C GLU A 158 0.88 16.73 3.87
N LYS A 159 1.00 16.67 5.21
CA LYS A 159 1.94 17.52 5.99
C LYS A 159 3.29 16.83 6.23
N ALA A 160 3.43 15.56 5.88
CA ALA A 160 4.64 14.80 6.16
C ALA A 160 5.84 15.29 5.34
N ASP A 161 6.97 15.42 6.00
CA ASP A 161 8.24 15.67 5.35
C ASP A 161 8.86 14.33 4.89
N PHE A 162 9.00 14.19 3.57
CA PHE A 162 9.62 13.06 2.90
C PHE A 162 11.02 13.39 2.36
N SER A 163 11.59 14.54 2.68
CA SER A 163 12.91 14.97 2.17
C SER A 163 14.03 13.99 2.50
N CYS A 164 13.91 13.27 3.62
CA CYS A 164 14.88 12.23 4.00
C CYS A 164 14.96 11.05 2.99
N LEU A 165 13.98 10.91 2.11
CA LEU A 165 13.92 9.90 1.06
C LEU A 165 14.49 10.39 -0.28
N GLU A 166 14.81 11.68 -0.38
CA GLU A 166 15.42 12.23 -1.57
C GLU A 166 16.84 11.68 -1.77
N LYS A 167 17.19 11.47 -3.04
CA LYS A 167 18.50 10.93 -3.40
C LYS A 167 19.66 11.74 -2.80
N THR A 168 19.53 13.05 -2.78
CA THR A 168 20.56 13.96 -2.24
C THR A 168 20.74 13.74 -0.73
N ALA A 169 19.66 13.72 0.03
CA ALA A 169 19.68 13.50 1.48
C ALA A 169 20.26 12.11 1.83
N TYR A 170 19.92 11.09 1.04
CA TYR A 170 20.48 9.75 1.21
C TYR A 170 22.00 9.73 0.98
N VAL A 171 22.48 10.38 -0.09
CA VAL A 171 23.91 10.46 -0.41
C VAL A 171 24.68 11.23 0.67
N GLU A 172 24.16 12.37 1.13
CA GLU A 172 24.77 13.18 2.19
C GLU A 172 24.90 12.38 3.49
N ARG A 173 23.85 11.62 3.87
CA ARG A 173 23.88 10.75 5.04
C ARG A 173 24.92 9.63 4.89
N LEU A 174 25.02 9.05 3.71
CA LEU A 174 26.00 7.99 3.43
C LEU A 174 27.44 8.53 3.53
N ILE A 175 27.70 9.70 2.95
CA ILE A 175 29.00 10.39 3.06
C ILE A 175 29.33 10.65 4.54
N GLY A 176 28.39 11.17 5.31
CA GLY A 176 28.60 11.41 6.75
C GLY A 176 28.96 10.15 7.54
N ILE A 177 28.40 9.00 7.20
CA ILE A 177 28.77 7.71 7.80
C ILE A 177 30.23 7.33 7.43
N TYR A 178 30.62 7.49 6.17
CA TYR A 178 32.00 7.21 5.75
C TYR A 178 33.01 8.15 6.42
N ASP A 179 32.70 9.44 6.52
CA ASP A 179 33.56 10.41 7.19
C ASP A 179 33.78 10.06 8.67
N GLN A 180 32.71 9.63 9.38
CA GLN A 180 32.84 9.17 10.77
C GLN A 180 33.76 7.94 10.91
N LEU A 181 33.60 6.96 10.03
CA LEU A 181 34.43 5.74 10.04
C LEU A 181 35.88 6.03 9.71
N MET A 182 36.17 7.04 8.87
CA MET A 182 37.54 7.45 8.52
C MET A 182 38.24 8.21 9.65
N VAL A 183 37.51 8.80 10.59
CA VAL A 183 38.09 9.51 11.75
C VAL A 183 38.44 8.53 12.88
N GLU A 184 37.80 7.36 12.91
CA GLU A 184 38.05 6.30 13.90
C GLU A 184 39.22 5.35 13.54
N LEU A 185 39.81 5.51 12.34
CA LEU A 185 40.98 4.75 11.85
C LEU A 185 42.26 5.54 11.98
#